data_313cbd182391d793664e3196530a5fd3
#
_entry.id   313cbd182391d793664e3196530a5fd3
#
_cell.length_a   1.000
_cell.length_b   1.000
_cell.length_c   1.000
_cell.angle_alpha   90.00
_cell.angle_beta   90.00
_cell.angle_gamma   90.00
#
_symmetry.space_group_name_H-M   'P 1'
#
loop_
_entity.id
_entity.type
_entity.pdbx_description
1 polymer ?
#
loop_
_entity_poly.entity_id
_entity_poly.type
_entity_poly.pdbx_seq_one_letter_code
_entity_poly.pdbx_strand_id
1 'polypeptide(L)'
;MLGSKRSRRRVTTALAGFGLLLTGAAVQVGASAPAQAATTHRVLFDNAHAETAGNADWVISTSQPDPLGQNANPQSETDWTGALSSWGVALQKTGNYSLKTLPSGQSLTYGGSSAQDLSNFDELVLPEPNTMFSAAEKTAIMNFVKNGGGLFIISDHTGADRNNDGNDAVEILNDLMTNNGVDNTDPFGFSIDSLDISSGYPAAISDSTDPVLNGSFGKVTKSLFADGTTATLKPADNAAVKGLVYRSGYSGNTGAFFLTSTFGSGRVAFWGDSSPIDDGTGSSGNTLYDGWNDTGATNAALALNATAWLAGDGGTSGGGGGTGGGGTGGGGTGTCTAGQLLGNNGFESGNTTWSASSKVITNAAAESAHSGSYYAWLDGYGTATTNTLSQPVAVPAGCTSAKLSFYLHVDTAETSTTTAYDTLKVQVLNGSGTVLGTLATYSNLNAGSGYTQRSFDLSSYAGQNVTLQFTGTEGSKYQTSFVVDDTALNVS
;
A
#
# COMPACT_ATOMS: atom_id res chain seq x y z
N MET A 1 -34.37 60.14 -42.05
CA MET A 1 -33.72 61.46 -42.18
C MET A 1 -32.25 61.31 -41.90
N LEU A 2 -31.47 61.67 -42.90
CA LEU A 2 -30.12 62.19 -42.91
C LEU A 2 -29.07 61.41 -42.01
N GLY A 3 -28.05 60.85 -42.51
CA GLY A 3 -27.25 61.08 -43.73
C GLY A 3 -25.86 61.56 -43.34
N SER A 4 -24.83 60.95 -43.91
CA SER A 4 -23.52 61.42 -44.25
C SER A 4 -22.36 60.67 -43.66
N LYS A 5 -21.70 59.79 -44.38
CA LYS A 5 -20.69 59.86 -45.47
C LYS A 5 -19.36 60.47 -45.09
N ARG A 6 -18.34 59.62 -45.29
CA ARG A 6 -16.95 59.87 -45.80
C ARG A 6 -15.93 60.37 -44.77
N SER A 7 -14.65 59.92 -44.73
CA SER A 7 -13.70 59.91 -45.81
C SER A 7 -12.43 59.09 -45.47
N ARG A 8 -11.87 58.45 -46.50
CA ARG A 8 -10.54 57.84 -46.53
C ARG A 8 -9.46 58.90 -46.56
N ARG A 9 -8.34 58.69 -45.85
CA ARG A 9 -7.04 59.21 -46.34
C ARG A 9 -5.96 58.13 -46.15
N ARG A 10 -5.37 57.74 -47.27
CA ARG A 10 -4.07 57.11 -47.37
C ARG A 10 -3.00 58.15 -47.22
N VAL A 11 -1.91 57.88 -46.50
CA VAL A 11 -0.61 58.49 -46.73
C VAL A 11 0.44 57.39 -46.64
N THR A 12 1.27 57.36 -47.68
CA THR A 12 2.38 56.47 -47.92
C THR A 12 3.70 57.08 -47.42
N THR A 13 4.66 56.19 -47.11
CA THR A 13 6.12 56.33 -47.21
C THR A 13 6.88 56.82 -45.97
N ALA A 14 7.75 55.97 -45.38
CA ALA A 14 9.18 55.93 -45.68
C ALA A 14 9.88 54.83 -44.88
N LEU A 15 10.75 54.09 -45.56
CA LEU A 15 11.72 53.14 -44.97
C LEU A 15 12.78 53.91 -44.16
N ALA A 16 13.06 53.38 -42.96
CA ALA A 16 14.37 53.49 -42.32
C ALA A 16 14.65 52.17 -41.58
N GLY A 17 15.65 51.44 -42.05
CA GLY A 17 16.06 50.17 -41.46
C GLY A 17 16.81 50.42 -40.16
N PHE A 18 16.41 49.66 -39.15
CA PHE A 18 17.23 49.42 -37.98
C PHE A 18 17.25 47.88 -37.74
N GLY A 19 18.41 47.31 -37.91
CA GLY A 19 18.65 45.93 -37.61
C GLY A 19 18.54 45.71 -36.09
N LEU A 20 17.58 44.91 -35.67
CA LEU A 20 17.48 44.42 -34.30
C LEU A 20 17.88 42.94 -34.30
N LEU A 21 19.03 42.66 -33.69
CA LEU A 21 19.45 41.32 -33.35
C LEU A 21 18.42 40.71 -32.38
N LEU A 22 17.57 39.83 -32.85
CA LEU A 22 16.75 38.96 -32.01
C LEU A 22 17.62 37.79 -31.50
N THR A 23 18.14 37.93 -30.30
CA THR A 23 18.61 36.76 -29.53
C THR A 23 17.38 35.97 -29.15
N GLY A 24 17.16 34.86 -29.85
CA GLY A 24 16.11 33.89 -29.52
C GLY A 24 16.43 33.21 -28.18
N ALA A 25 15.77 33.64 -27.12
CA ALA A 25 15.68 32.84 -25.92
C ALA A 25 14.76 31.64 -26.24
N ALA A 26 15.36 30.46 -26.45
CA ALA A 26 14.61 29.23 -26.51
C ALA A 26 13.99 29.01 -25.12
N VAL A 27 12.69 29.23 -24.99
CA VAL A 27 11.92 28.75 -23.85
C VAL A 27 11.92 27.22 -23.95
N GLN A 28 12.78 26.55 -23.19
CA GLN A 28 12.65 25.15 -22.96
C GLN A 28 11.36 24.96 -22.15
N VAL A 29 10.30 24.54 -22.81
CA VAL A 29 9.16 23.93 -22.15
C VAL A 29 9.68 22.60 -21.61
N GLY A 30 10.08 22.61 -20.35
CA GLY A 30 10.38 21.37 -19.64
C GLY A 30 9.12 20.51 -19.68
N ALA A 31 9.17 19.41 -20.41
CA ALA A 31 8.18 18.36 -20.27
C ALA A 31 8.21 17.94 -18.79
N SER A 32 7.14 18.23 -18.05
CA SER A 32 6.94 17.65 -16.73
C SER A 32 6.96 16.14 -16.92
N ALA A 33 7.84 15.44 -16.21
CA ALA A 33 7.81 13.98 -16.14
C ALA A 33 6.37 13.57 -15.79
N PRO A 34 5.83 12.53 -16.40
CA PRO A 34 4.51 12.03 -16.02
C PRO A 34 4.56 11.72 -14.53
N ALA A 35 3.58 12.24 -13.78
CA ALA A 35 3.44 11.92 -12.38
C ALA A 35 3.38 10.39 -12.26
N GLN A 36 4.28 9.81 -11.48
CA GLN A 36 4.26 8.40 -11.16
C GLN A 36 2.90 8.13 -10.54
N ALA A 37 2.15 7.17 -11.08
CA ALA A 37 0.89 6.76 -10.47
C ALA A 37 1.19 6.37 -9.02
N ALA A 38 0.55 7.04 -8.08
CA ALA A 38 0.72 6.75 -6.67
C ALA A 38 0.33 5.28 -6.43
N THR A 39 1.16 4.54 -5.71
CA THR A 39 0.85 3.18 -5.30
C THR A 39 -0.35 3.27 -4.36
N THR A 40 -1.47 2.66 -4.71
CA THR A 40 -2.66 2.67 -3.85
C THR A 40 -2.51 1.57 -2.82
N HIS A 41 -2.33 1.95 -1.55
CA HIS A 41 -2.27 1.01 -0.43
C HIS A 41 -3.67 0.51 -0.07
N ARG A 42 -3.79 -0.77 0.21
CA ARG A 42 -5.06 -1.44 0.50
C ARG A 42 -5.12 -1.76 1.98
N VAL A 43 -6.04 -1.14 2.69
CA VAL A 43 -6.21 -1.30 4.14
C VAL A 43 -7.54 -1.96 4.42
N LEU A 44 -7.50 -3.05 5.20
CA LEU A 44 -8.68 -3.74 5.71
C LEU A 44 -8.88 -3.36 7.18
N PHE A 45 -10.04 -2.80 7.51
CA PHE A 45 -10.47 -2.58 8.89
C PHE A 45 -11.35 -3.74 9.32
N ASP A 46 -11.03 -4.36 10.42
CA ASP A 46 -11.89 -5.39 11.01
C ASP A 46 -13.17 -4.76 11.56
N ASN A 47 -14.29 -5.43 11.34
CA ASN A 47 -15.59 -5.17 11.97
C ASN A 47 -16.36 -6.49 12.13
N ALA A 48 -15.64 -7.61 12.20
CA ALA A 48 -16.23 -8.92 12.39
C ALA A 48 -16.14 -9.42 13.84
N HIS A 49 -15.26 -8.82 14.65
CA HIS A 49 -14.95 -9.25 16.02
C HIS A 49 -15.59 -8.34 17.08
N ALA A 50 -16.86 -7.94 16.83
CA ALA A 50 -17.72 -7.18 17.73
C ALA A 50 -17.28 -5.74 18.01
N GLU A 51 -16.62 -5.08 17.07
CA GLU A 51 -16.19 -3.68 17.12
C GLU A 51 -17.37 -2.68 17.23
N THR A 52 -18.59 -3.16 17.00
CA THR A 52 -19.84 -2.38 17.18
C THR A 52 -20.72 -2.89 18.33
N ALA A 53 -20.15 -3.66 19.26
CA ALA A 53 -20.91 -4.19 20.39
C ALA A 53 -21.03 -3.17 21.54
N GLY A 54 -22.10 -3.33 22.33
CA GLY A 54 -22.34 -2.49 23.51
C GLY A 54 -22.49 -1.02 23.15
N ASN A 55 -21.55 -0.21 23.64
CA ASN A 55 -21.46 1.22 23.37
C ASN A 55 -20.28 1.59 22.43
N ALA A 56 -19.66 0.60 21.81
CA ALA A 56 -18.59 0.78 20.83
C ALA A 56 -19.15 1.01 19.42
N ASP A 57 -18.36 1.67 18.57
CA ASP A 57 -18.66 1.89 17.15
C ASP A 57 -17.35 2.06 16.35
N TRP A 58 -16.40 1.12 16.56
CA TRP A 58 -15.03 1.18 16.02
C TRP A 58 -14.97 0.86 14.53
N VAL A 59 -15.77 1.57 13.73
CA VAL A 59 -15.85 1.43 12.26
C VAL A 59 -15.55 2.75 11.57
N ILE A 60 -15.01 2.67 10.36
CA ILE A 60 -14.75 3.85 9.53
C ILE A 60 -15.99 4.32 8.75
N SER A 61 -17.01 3.46 8.61
CA SER A 61 -18.24 3.75 7.86
C SER A 61 -19.32 2.73 8.19
N THR A 62 -20.57 3.15 8.13
CA THR A 62 -21.74 2.25 8.20
C THR A 62 -21.95 1.46 6.91
N SER A 63 -21.34 1.84 5.78
CA SER A 63 -21.37 1.09 4.53
C SER A 63 -20.23 0.07 4.47
N GLN A 64 -20.58 -1.21 4.40
CA GLN A 64 -19.65 -2.33 4.42
C GLN A 64 -19.95 -3.30 3.27
N PRO A 65 -18.93 -3.95 2.69
CA PRO A 65 -17.50 -3.85 2.95
C PRO A 65 -16.83 -2.61 2.33
N ASP A 66 -17.57 -1.75 1.65
CA ASP A 66 -17.07 -0.59 0.93
C ASP A 66 -17.55 0.72 1.57
N PRO A 67 -16.65 1.45 2.27
CA PRO A 67 -16.98 2.75 2.84
C PRO A 67 -17.47 3.78 1.82
N LEU A 68 -17.01 3.68 0.57
CA LEU A 68 -17.45 4.55 -0.53
C LEU A 68 -18.94 4.41 -0.87
N GLY A 69 -19.59 3.33 -0.40
CA GLY A 69 -21.05 3.18 -0.50
C GLY A 69 -21.83 4.21 0.32
N GLN A 70 -21.25 4.74 1.40
CA GLN A 70 -21.87 5.81 2.20
C GLN A 70 -21.69 7.18 1.54
N ASN A 71 -20.47 7.52 1.14
CA ASN A 71 -20.15 8.68 0.33
C ASN A 71 -18.92 8.35 -0.56
N ALA A 72 -19.13 8.38 -1.88
CA ALA A 72 -18.10 8.00 -2.84
C ALA A 72 -16.96 9.02 -2.99
N ASN A 73 -17.13 10.24 -2.46
CA ASN A 73 -16.13 11.30 -2.53
C ASN A 73 -16.12 12.14 -1.25
N PRO A 74 -15.75 11.55 -0.10
CA PRO A 74 -15.81 12.23 1.20
C PRO A 74 -14.84 13.41 1.23
N GLN A 75 -15.33 14.56 1.73
CA GLN A 75 -14.56 15.79 1.86
C GLN A 75 -14.44 16.24 3.33
N SER A 76 -15.42 15.90 4.15
CA SER A 76 -15.51 16.19 5.56
C SER A 76 -15.41 14.91 6.38
N GLU A 77 -14.88 15.00 7.59
CA GLU A 77 -14.83 13.91 8.57
C GLU A 77 -16.20 13.30 8.87
N THR A 78 -17.25 14.09 8.76
CA THR A 78 -18.65 13.67 8.96
C THR A 78 -19.32 13.10 7.71
N ASP A 79 -18.61 12.96 6.61
CA ASP A 79 -19.15 12.39 5.38
C ASP A 79 -19.29 10.86 5.44
N TRP A 80 -18.60 10.23 6.35
CA TRP A 80 -18.82 8.86 6.80
C TRP A 80 -19.20 8.86 8.28
N THR A 81 -19.79 7.77 8.77
CA THR A 81 -20.27 7.63 10.14
C THR A 81 -19.69 6.39 10.79
N GLY A 82 -19.11 6.56 11.94
CA GLY A 82 -18.42 5.57 12.77
C GLY A 82 -17.32 6.26 13.55
N ALA A 83 -16.97 5.76 14.72
CA ALA A 83 -15.96 6.39 15.58
C ALA A 83 -14.59 6.58 14.93
N LEU A 84 -14.30 5.80 13.88
CA LEU A 84 -13.04 5.88 13.10
C LEU A 84 -13.23 6.58 11.75
N SER A 85 -14.37 7.26 11.52
CA SER A 85 -14.68 7.83 10.21
C SER A 85 -13.68 8.89 9.76
N SER A 86 -13.21 9.74 10.65
CA SER A 86 -12.19 10.76 10.36
C SER A 86 -10.86 10.15 9.92
N TRP A 87 -10.45 9.05 10.52
CA TRP A 87 -9.26 8.31 10.06
C TRP A 87 -9.44 7.77 8.64
N GLY A 88 -10.57 7.09 8.39
CA GLY A 88 -10.91 6.58 7.07
C GLY A 88 -10.97 7.67 6.00
N VAL A 89 -11.68 8.78 6.29
CA VAL A 89 -11.80 9.93 5.36
C VAL A 89 -10.44 10.60 5.12
N ALA A 90 -9.61 10.79 6.15
CA ALA A 90 -8.30 11.36 5.99
C ALA A 90 -7.41 10.53 5.06
N LEU A 91 -7.40 9.21 5.19
CA LEU A 91 -6.71 8.29 4.27
C LEU A 91 -7.28 8.37 2.86
N GLN A 92 -8.61 8.29 2.71
CA GLN A 92 -9.29 8.33 1.41
C GLN A 92 -8.99 9.62 0.64
N LYS A 93 -8.96 10.77 1.33
CA LYS A 93 -8.67 12.09 0.73
C LYS A 93 -7.27 12.22 0.16
N THR A 94 -6.30 11.42 0.62
CA THR A 94 -4.95 11.40 0.04
C THR A 94 -4.93 10.88 -1.39
N GLY A 95 -5.92 10.05 -1.77
CA GLY A 95 -5.95 9.32 -3.04
C GLY A 95 -4.96 8.14 -3.12
N ASN A 96 -4.21 7.87 -2.04
CA ASN A 96 -3.19 6.83 -1.99
C ASN A 96 -3.67 5.55 -1.30
N TYR A 97 -4.90 5.53 -0.77
CA TYR A 97 -5.43 4.39 -0.02
C TYR A 97 -6.75 3.90 -0.61
N SER A 98 -6.92 2.59 -0.63
CA SER A 98 -8.17 1.88 -0.92
C SER A 98 -8.60 1.17 0.35
N LEU A 99 -9.71 1.61 0.93
CA LEU A 99 -10.18 1.13 2.23
C LEU A 99 -11.31 0.13 2.05
N LYS A 100 -11.27 -0.94 2.82
CA LYS A 100 -12.35 -1.92 2.94
C LYS A 100 -12.54 -2.29 4.39
N THR A 101 -13.71 -2.86 4.70
CA THR A 101 -14.00 -3.43 6.01
C THR A 101 -14.29 -4.92 5.87
N LEU A 102 -13.96 -5.69 6.91
CA LEU A 102 -14.41 -7.07 7.07
C LEU A 102 -15.76 -7.03 7.80
N PRO A 103 -16.90 -7.29 7.14
CA PRO A 103 -18.19 -7.17 7.78
C PRO A 103 -18.45 -8.23 8.86
N SER A 104 -19.31 -7.93 9.81
CA SER A 104 -19.77 -8.89 10.82
C SER A 104 -20.21 -10.23 10.19
N GLY A 105 -19.79 -11.33 10.82
CA GLY A 105 -20.07 -12.69 10.35
C GLY A 105 -19.13 -13.19 9.24
N GLN A 106 -18.16 -12.41 8.83
CA GLN A 106 -17.05 -12.84 7.98
C GLN A 106 -15.86 -13.25 8.87
N SER A 107 -14.94 -14.05 8.30
CA SER A 107 -13.72 -14.46 8.98
C SER A 107 -12.47 -13.94 8.27
N LEU A 108 -11.43 -13.63 9.04
CA LEU A 108 -10.11 -13.33 8.54
C LEU A 108 -9.48 -14.56 7.91
N THR A 109 -9.10 -14.48 6.65
CA THR A 109 -8.45 -15.54 5.89
C THR A 109 -7.17 -15.04 5.21
N TYR A 110 -6.25 -15.95 4.88
CA TYR A 110 -5.04 -15.61 4.15
C TYR A 110 -4.71 -16.67 3.10
N GLY A 111 -4.64 -16.26 1.83
CA GLY A 111 -4.43 -17.14 0.68
C GLY A 111 -5.71 -17.83 0.19
N GLY A 112 -6.88 -17.34 0.59
CA GLY A 112 -8.19 -17.76 0.12
C GLY A 112 -8.67 -16.95 -1.10
N SER A 113 -9.94 -17.16 -1.47
CA SER A 113 -10.56 -16.49 -2.63
C SER A 113 -11.57 -15.40 -2.26
N SER A 114 -11.73 -15.08 -0.97
CA SER A 114 -12.60 -13.99 -0.53
C SER A 114 -12.06 -12.63 -1.00
N ALA A 115 -12.95 -11.70 -1.33
CA ALA A 115 -12.56 -10.32 -1.62
C ALA A 115 -11.91 -9.62 -0.41
N GLN A 116 -12.24 -10.05 0.82
CA GLN A 116 -11.67 -9.58 2.07
C GLN A 116 -10.55 -10.50 2.59
N ASP A 117 -10.03 -11.41 1.75
CA ASP A 117 -8.85 -12.21 2.10
C ASP A 117 -7.63 -11.30 2.29
N LEU A 118 -6.88 -11.52 3.37
CA LEU A 118 -5.73 -10.68 3.75
C LEU A 118 -4.65 -10.60 2.65
N SER A 119 -4.55 -11.60 1.77
CA SER A 119 -3.63 -11.53 0.63
C SER A 119 -3.96 -10.41 -0.39
N ASN A 120 -5.17 -9.85 -0.30
CA ASN A 120 -5.60 -8.72 -1.11
C ASN A 120 -5.26 -7.36 -0.49
N PHE A 121 -4.64 -7.31 0.69
CA PHE A 121 -4.40 -6.08 1.46
C PHE A 121 -2.93 -5.94 1.81
N ASP A 122 -2.53 -4.70 2.08
CA ASP A 122 -1.18 -4.34 2.51
C ASP A 122 -1.15 -4.13 4.03
N GLU A 123 -2.32 -3.83 4.63
CA GLU A 123 -2.47 -3.60 6.07
C GLU A 123 -3.81 -4.15 6.58
N LEU A 124 -3.79 -4.69 7.79
CA LEU A 124 -4.95 -5.04 8.63
C LEU A 124 -4.97 -4.17 9.87
N VAL A 125 -6.11 -3.54 10.15
CA VAL A 125 -6.38 -2.81 11.40
C VAL A 125 -7.35 -3.62 12.25
N LEU A 126 -6.98 -3.89 13.51
CA LEU A 126 -7.79 -4.56 14.51
C LEU A 126 -8.16 -3.55 15.61
N PRO A 127 -9.30 -2.85 15.47
CA PRO A 127 -9.69 -1.79 16.39
C PRO A 127 -10.51 -2.36 17.56
N GLU A 128 -9.89 -2.62 18.69
CA GLU A 128 -10.54 -3.10 19.92
C GLU A 128 -11.45 -4.32 19.69
N PRO A 129 -10.89 -5.48 19.25
CA PRO A 129 -11.70 -6.68 19.05
C PRO A 129 -12.32 -7.14 20.38
N ASN A 130 -13.61 -7.47 20.36
CA ASN A 130 -14.38 -7.95 21.50
C ASN A 130 -14.95 -9.35 21.30
N THR A 131 -14.40 -10.11 20.36
CA THR A 131 -14.68 -11.54 20.14
C THR A 131 -13.37 -12.27 19.84
N MET A 132 -13.16 -13.41 20.48
CA MET A 132 -11.96 -14.21 20.30
C MET A 132 -11.78 -14.66 18.86
N PHE A 133 -10.56 -14.46 18.32
CA PHE A 133 -10.19 -15.02 17.03
C PHE A 133 -10.16 -16.53 17.06
N SER A 134 -10.73 -17.20 16.08
CA SER A 134 -10.57 -18.63 15.89
C SER A 134 -9.10 -19.00 15.62
N ALA A 135 -8.73 -20.27 15.83
CA ALA A 135 -7.37 -20.72 15.54
C ALA A 135 -6.96 -20.51 14.08
N ALA A 136 -7.93 -20.59 13.15
CA ALA A 136 -7.69 -20.37 11.73
C ALA A 136 -7.42 -18.88 11.44
N GLU A 137 -8.17 -17.96 12.06
CA GLU A 137 -7.97 -16.51 11.92
C GLU A 137 -6.65 -16.05 12.50
N LYS A 138 -6.29 -16.54 13.71
CA LYS A 138 -4.98 -16.27 14.30
C LYS A 138 -3.84 -16.71 13.39
N THR A 139 -3.94 -17.90 12.82
CA THR A 139 -2.97 -18.41 11.85
C THR A 139 -2.93 -17.55 10.56
N ALA A 140 -4.09 -17.09 10.08
CA ALA A 140 -4.18 -16.23 8.91
C ALA A 140 -3.52 -14.86 9.15
N ILE A 141 -3.82 -14.20 10.27
CA ILE A 141 -3.21 -12.94 10.70
C ILE A 141 -1.68 -13.07 10.78
N MET A 142 -1.20 -14.11 11.47
CA MET A 142 0.23 -14.30 11.66
C MET A 142 0.96 -14.59 10.35
N ASN A 143 0.38 -15.37 9.44
CA ASN A 143 0.95 -15.62 8.13
C ASN A 143 0.93 -14.36 7.25
N PHE A 144 -0.12 -13.55 7.32
CA PHE A 144 -0.19 -12.27 6.64
C PHE A 144 0.98 -11.35 7.05
N VAL A 145 1.18 -11.15 8.36
CA VAL A 145 2.30 -10.33 8.87
C VAL A 145 3.64 -10.95 8.48
N LYS A 146 3.83 -12.25 8.71
CA LYS A 146 5.08 -12.95 8.39
C LYS A 146 5.50 -12.76 6.94
N ASN A 147 4.53 -12.66 6.02
CA ASN A 147 4.77 -12.51 4.58
C ASN A 147 4.78 -11.05 4.08
N GLY A 148 4.79 -10.07 4.97
CA GLY A 148 5.02 -8.67 4.60
C GLY A 148 3.86 -7.73 4.86
N GLY A 149 2.72 -8.22 5.35
CA GLY A 149 1.56 -7.39 5.71
C GLY A 149 1.82 -6.52 6.95
N GLY A 150 1.20 -5.36 6.98
CA GLY A 150 1.15 -4.48 8.15
C GLY A 150 0.02 -4.87 9.09
N LEU A 151 0.26 -4.88 10.38
CA LEU A 151 -0.75 -5.16 11.39
C LEU A 151 -0.82 -4.01 12.41
N PHE A 152 -1.97 -3.35 12.47
CA PHE A 152 -2.25 -2.34 13.49
C PHE A 152 -3.16 -2.93 14.56
N ILE A 153 -2.62 -3.14 15.74
CA ILE A 153 -3.31 -3.67 16.92
C ILE A 153 -3.71 -2.49 17.81
N ILE A 154 -4.99 -2.34 18.07
CA ILE A 154 -5.52 -1.32 18.97
C ILE A 154 -6.26 -2.04 20.09
N SER A 155 -5.82 -1.83 21.33
CA SER A 155 -6.45 -2.37 22.52
C SER A 155 -7.33 -1.33 23.20
N ASP A 156 -7.86 -1.68 24.34
CA ASP A 156 -8.50 -0.82 25.32
C ASP A 156 -8.10 -1.30 26.73
N HIS A 157 -8.67 -0.76 27.81
CA HIS A 157 -8.39 -1.16 29.18
C HIS A 157 -8.87 -2.57 29.49
N THR A 158 -8.30 -3.20 30.51
CA THR A 158 -8.81 -4.48 31.00
C THR A 158 -10.23 -4.33 31.54
N GLY A 159 -11.11 -5.27 31.20
CA GLY A 159 -12.52 -5.27 31.55
C GLY A 159 -13.42 -4.49 30.57
N ALA A 160 -12.89 -3.99 29.46
CA ALA A 160 -13.68 -3.41 28.34
C ALA A 160 -14.32 -4.53 27.49
N ASP A 161 -15.11 -5.38 28.12
CA ASP A 161 -15.86 -6.47 27.47
C ASP A 161 -17.19 -5.92 26.92
N ARG A 162 -17.17 -5.40 25.71
CA ARG A 162 -18.30 -4.69 25.09
C ARG A 162 -19.46 -5.60 24.71
N ASN A 163 -19.20 -6.86 24.41
CA ASN A 163 -20.23 -7.84 24.03
C ASN A 163 -20.67 -8.72 25.22
N ASN A 164 -20.07 -8.57 26.39
CA ASN A 164 -20.32 -9.30 27.63
C ASN A 164 -20.14 -10.83 27.49
N ASP A 165 -19.13 -11.27 26.73
CA ASP A 165 -18.79 -12.68 26.58
C ASP A 165 -17.70 -13.17 27.53
N GLY A 166 -17.14 -12.28 28.34
CA GLY A 166 -16.11 -12.54 29.35
C GLY A 166 -14.69 -12.33 28.84
N ASN A 167 -14.49 -11.83 27.63
CA ASN A 167 -13.18 -11.54 27.08
C ASN A 167 -13.11 -10.07 26.65
N ASP A 168 -12.02 -9.39 26.99
CA ASP A 168 -11.73 -8.03 26.54
C ASP A 168 -10.62 -8.02 25.47
N ALA A 169 -10.37 -6.86 24.87
CA ALA A 169 -9.36 -6.71 23.84
C ALA A 169 -7.94 -7.06 24.33
N VAL A 170 -7.63 -6.84 25.62
CA VAL A 170 -6.33 -7.21 26.21
C VAL A 170 -6.11 -8.72 26.17
N GLU A 171 -7.13 -9.50 26.57
CA GLU A 171 -7.07 -10.97 26.58
C GLU A 171 -7.05 -11.53 25.16
N ILE A 172 -7.91 -11.02 24.26
CA ILE A 172 -8.03 -11.45 22.86
C ILE A 172 -6.70 -11.24 22.11
N LEU A 173 -6.09 -10.08 22.26
CA LEU A 173 -4.85 -9.74 21.56
C LEU A 173 -3.62 -10.45 22.15
N ASN A 174 -3.56 -10.66 23.47
CA ASN A 174 -2.53 -11.50 24.09
C ASN A 174 -2.68 -12.96 23.65
N ASP A 175 -3.91 -13.48 23.52
CA ASP A 175 -4.16 -14.84 22.99
C ASP A 175 -3.71 -14.96 21.51
N LEU A 176 -3.93 -13.92 20.69
CA LEU A 176 -3.41 -13.87 19.33
C LEU A 176 -1.86 -14.01 19.31
N MET A 177 -1.15 -13.36 20.21
CA MET A 177 0.32 -13.40 20.25
C MET A 177 0.88 -14.70 20.82
N THR A 178 0.16 -15.38 21.70
CA THR A 178 0.68 -16.55 22.43
C THR A 178 0.04 -17.90 22.02
N ASN A 179 -1.01 -17.87 21.20
CA ASN A 179 -1.77 -19.07 20.83
C ASN A 179 -2.24 -19.03 19.36
N ASN A 180 -1.33 -18.87 18.40
CA ASN A 180 -1.65 -18.63 16.98
C ASN A 180 -1.26 -19.77 16.03
N GLY A 181 -0.51 -20.78 16.51
CA GLY A 181 -0.09 -21.93 15.71
C GLY A 181 1.03 -21.66 14.69
N VAL A 182 1.55 -20.43 14.62
CA VAL A 182 2.68 -20.04 13.75
C VAL A 182 3.93 -19.74 14.59
N ASP A 183 3.78 -18.90 15.61
CA ASP A 183 4.79 -18.64 16.63
C ASP A 183 4.09 -18.23 17.93
N ASN A 184 4.20 -19.05 18.96
CA ASN A 184 3.49 -18.88 20.23
C ASN A 184 4.40 -18.31 21.33
N THR A 185 5.52 -17.69 20.97
CA THR A 185 6.53 -17.17 21.90
C THR A 185 6.68 -15.66 21.83
N ASP A 186 5.56 -14.93 21.90
CA ASP A 186 5.49 -13.49 21.79
C ASP A 186 6.19 -12.94 20.52
N PRO A 187 5.74 -13.33 19.32
CA PRO A 187 6.44 -13.11 18.07
C PRO A 187 6.69 -11.64 17.75
N PHE A 188 5.90 -10.75 18.33
CA PHE A 188 6.07 -9.29 18.16
C PHE A 188 6.97 -8.67 19.24
N GLY A 189 7.38 -9.44 20.26
CA GLY A 189 8.27 -8.99 21.32
C GLY A 189 7.61 -8.06 22.35
N PHE A 190 6.31 -8.21 22.61
CA PHE A 190 5.61 -7.52 23.68
C PHE A 190 4.42 -8.31 24.19
N SER A 191 3.94 -7.96 25.37
CA SER A 191 2.62 -8.37 25.88
C SER A 191 1.85 -7.12 26.34
N ILE A 192 0.53 -7.16 26.20
CA ILE A 192 -0.37 -6.10 26.63
C ILE A 192 -0.62 -6.27 28.12
N ASP A 193 -0.46 -5.17 28.88
CA ASP A 193 -0.60 -5.16 30.32
C ASP A 193 -2.09 -5.17 30.71
N SER A 194 -2.48 -5.92 31.73
CA SER A 194 -3.85 -5.92 32.26
C SER A 194 -4.03 -4.68 33.17
N LEU A 195 -4.23 -3.53 32.55
CA LEU A 195 -4.38 -2.23 33.23
C LEU A 195 -5.66 -1.51 32.79
N ASP A 196 -6.10 -0.61 33.65
CA ASP A 196 -7.13 0.39 33.38
C ASP A 196 -6.56 1.75 33.81
N ILE A 197 -6.23 2.59 32.82
CA ILE A 197 -5.58 3.89 33.02
C ILE A 197 -6.53 4.97 32.54
N SER A 198 -7.25 5.56 33.48
CA SER A 198 -8.41 6.41 33.21
C SER A 198 -8.10 7.71 32.45
N SER A 199 -6.89 8.26 32.55
CA SER A 199 -6.56 9.50 31.83
C SER A 199 -5.08 9.81 31.78
N GLY A 200 -4.66 10.59 30.81
CA GLY A 200 -3.31 11.12 30.70
C GLY A 200 -2.91 11.50 29.26
N TYR A 201 -1.73 12.10 29.16
CA TYR A 201 -1.10 12.43 27.88
C TYR A 201 0.29 11.81 27.79
N PRO A 202 0.39 10.54 27.42
CA PRO A 202 1.66 9.87 27.15
C PRO A 202 2.49 10.65 26.14
N ALA A 203 3.79 10.79 26.42
CA ALA A 203 4.69 11.55 25.56
C ALA A 203 5.46 10.63 24.59
N ALA A 204 5.63 11.10 23.37
CA ALA A 204 6.50 10.46 22.40
C ALA A 204 7.98 10.62 22.79
N ILE A 205 8.80 9.62 22.50
CA ILE A 205 10.24 9.73 22.63
C ILE A 205 10.81 10.76 21.63
N SER A 206 11.98 11.26 21.89
CA SER A 206 12.67 12.18 20.98
C SER A 206 13.50 11.40 19.97
N ASP A 207 12.89 11.02 18.87
CA ASP A 207 13.56 10.38 17.73
C ASP A 207 13.08 11.02 16.42
N SER A 208 13.91 11.90 15.86
CA SER A 208 13.59 12.62 14.63
C SER A 208 13.70 11.76 13.37
N THR A 209 14.21 10.53 13.48
CA THR A 209 14.40 9.61 12.35
C THR A 209 13.28 8.58 12.26
N ASP A 210 12.46 8.46 13.29
CA ASP A 210 11.37 7.50 13.32
C ASP A 210 10.23 7.96 12.39
N PRO A 211 9.83 7.14 11.39
CA PRO A 211 8.82 7.53 10.41
C PRO A 211 7.40 7.63 10.99
N VAL A 212 7.12 6.94 12.10
CA VAL A 212 5.83 7.05 12.78
C VAL A 212 5.77 8.35 13.59
N LEU A 213 6.88 8.74 14.21
CA LEU A 213 6.94 9.97 14.98
C LEU A 213 7.12 11.24 14.13
N ASN A 214 7.66 11.10 12.91
CA ASN A 214 7.97 12.23 12.02
C ASN A 214 7.57 11.91 10.55
N GLY A 215 6.37 11.38 10.35
CA GLY A 215 5.86 11.02 9.04
C GLY A 215 5.25 12.19 8.27
N SER A 216 4.70 11.90 7.11
CA SER A 216 4.11 12.89 6.18
C SER A 216 2.85 13.58 6.72
N PHE A 217 2.20 13.00 7.73
CA PHE A 217 1.00 13.55 8.35
C PHE A 217 1.27 14.41 9.59
N GLY A 218 2.55 14.67 9.87
CA GLY A 218 2.95 15.59 10.93
C GLY A 218 3.79 14.92 12.01
N LYS A 219 4.29 15.77 12.91
CA LYS A 219 5.11 15.31 14.04
C LYS A 219 4.23 14.83 15.18
N VAL A 220 4.52 13.64 15.69
CA VAL A 220 3.91 13.08 16.90
C VAL A 220 4.66 13.55 18.13
N THR A 221 3.94 14.09 19.11
CA THR A 221 4.50 14.58 20.37
C THR A 221 3.89 13.93 21.60
N LYS A 222 2.59 13.63 21.52
CA LYS A 222 1.80 13.05 22.61
C LYS A 222 0.63 12.26 22.04
N SER A 223 0.09 11.35 22.85
CA SER A 223 -1.21 10.74 22.62
C SER A 223 -2.13 10.95 23.84
N LEU A 224 -3.40 10.59 23.71
CA LEU A 224 -4.40 10.65 24.78
C LEU A 224 -4.56 9.27 25.41
N PHE A 225 -4.68 9.19 26.71
CA PHE A 225 -5.35 8.11 27.44
C PHE A 225 -6.76 8.56 27.82
N ALA A 226 -7.76 7.72 27.58
CA ALA A 226 -9.10 7.83 28.13
C ALA A 226 -9.66 6.41 28.35
N ASP A 227 -9.25 5.81 29.47
CA ASP A 227 -9.44 4.42 29.85
C ASP A 227 -8.74 3.45 28.89
N GLY A 228 -7.43 3.28 29.06
CA GLY A 228 -6.58 2.46 28.18
C GLY A 228 -5.58 1.62 28.97
N THR A 229 -4.68 0.96 28.25
CA THR A 229 -3.61 0.12 28.80
C THR A 229 -2.24 0.48 28.23
N THR A 230 -1.21 -0.26 28.62
CA THR A 230 0.15 -0.19 28.07
C THR A 230 0.64 -1.58 27.68
N ALA A 231 1.85 -1.64 27.16
CA ALA A 231 2.53 -2.90 26.88
C ALA A 231 3.88 -2.96 27.60
N THR A 232 4.26 -4.19 27.94
CA THR A 232 5.59 -4.56 28.41
C THR A 232 6.37 -5.15 27.24
N LEU A 233 7.52 -4.53 26.91
CA LEU A 233 8.38 -4.97 25.80
C LEU A 233 9.25 -6.15 26.23
N LYS A 234 9.44 -7.10 25.33
CA LYS A 234 10.22 -8.33 25.48
C LYS A 234 11.26 -8.42 24.34
N PRO A 235 12.29 -7.57 24.35
CA PRO A 235 13.30 -7.55 23.27
C PRO A 235 14.14 -8.82 23.19
N ALA A 236 14.06 -9.71 24.19
CA ALA A 236 14.67 -11.04 24.14
C ALA A 236 13.90 -11.97 23.17
N ASP A 237 12.58 -11.78 23.02
CA ASP A 237 11.75 -12.56 22.13
C ASP A 237 11.78 -11.97 20.71
N ASN A 238 11.73 -10.65 20.60
CA ASN A 238 11.92 -9.95 19.33
C ASN A 238 12.64 -8.61 19.55
N ALA A 239 13.89 -8.54 19.09
CA ALA A 239 14.73 -7.35 19.25
C ALA A 239 14.30 -6.13 18.42
N ALA A 240 13.35 -6.30 17.48
CA ALA A 240 12.81 -5.20 16.68
C ALA A 240 11.74 -4.38 17.40
N VAL A 241 11.25 -4.85 18.56
CA VAL A 241 10.24 -4.12 19.31
C VAL A 241 10.79 -2.79 19.84
N LYS A 242 10.03 -1.70 19.63
CA LYS A 242 10.43 -0.34 19.99
C LYS A 242 9.24 0.44 20.53
N GLY A 243 9.31 0.86 21.79
CA GLY A 243 8.33 1.79 22.36
C GLY A 243 8.53 3.21 21.85
N LEU A 244 7.47 3.84 21.38
CA LEU A 244 7.49 5.18 20.77
C LEU A 244 6.79 6.23 21.64
N VAL A 245 5.72 5.87 22.33
CA VAL A 245 4.97 6.74 23.24
C VAL A 245 4.86 6.05 24.59
N TYR A 246 5.16 6.74 25.68
CA TYR A 246 5.21 6.15 27.00
C TYR A 246 4.30 6.85 27.98
N ARG A 247 3.68 6.06 28.87
CA ARG A 247 3.02 6.55 30.07
C ARG A 247 3.99 7.38 30.90
N SER A 248 3.52 8.46 31.54
CA SER A 248 4.33 9.34 32.37
C SER A 248 5.05 8.56 33.49
N GLY A 249 6.36 8.74 33.57
CA GLY A 249 7.21 8.06 34.56
C GLY A 249 7.70 6.66 34.13
N TYR A 250 7.37 6.21 32.91
CA TYR A 250 7.80 4.93 32.37
C TYR A 250 8.71 5.13 31.14
N SER A 251 9.52 4.13 30.86
CA SER A 251 10.42 4.09 29.69
C SER A 251 11.05 2.71 29.54
N GLY A 252 11.82 2.52 28.49
CA GLY A 252 12.50 1.24 28.21
C GLY A 252 11.50 0.13 27.91
N ASN A 253 11.44 -0.90 28.74
CA ASN A 253 10.62 -2.07 28.47
C ASN A 253 9.23 -2.03 29.12
N THR A 254 8.85 -0.98 29.84
CA THR A 254 7.57 -0.94 30.57
C THR A 254 6.81 0.34 30.26
N GLY A 255 5.47 0.26 30.26
CA GLY A 255 4.58 1.39 30.10
C GLY A 255 4.56 1.99 28.70
N ALA A 256 4.88 1.19 27.67
CA ALA A 256 4.75 1.61 26.29
C ALA A 256 3.27 1.68 25.91
N PHE A 257 2.81 2.86 25.57
CA PHE A 257 1.44 3.12 25.14
C PHE A 257 1.26 2.96 23.63
N PHE A 258 2.29 3.34 22.88
CA PHE A 258 2.41 3.04 21.46
C PHE A 258 3.79 2.45 21.20
N LEU A 259 3.83 1.41 20.39
CA LEU A 259 5.07 0.75 19.99
C LEU A 259 4.99 0.27 18.54
N THR A 260 6.15 -0.03 17.98
CA THR A 260 6.32 -0.70 16.70
C THR A 260 7.17 -1.95 16.86
N SER A 261 6.95 -2.91 15.95
CA SER A 261 7.76 -4.13 15.86
C SER A 261 7.73 -4.67 14.43
N THR A 262 8.36 -5.81 14.19
CA THR A 262 8.31 -6.54 12.93
C THR A 262 8.16 -8.03 13.20
N PHE A 263 7.58 -8.76 12.24
CA PHE A 263 7.54 -10.23 12.28
C PHE A 263 7.66 -10.78 10.86
N GLY A 264 8.68 -11.60 10.62
CA GLY A 264 9.01 -12.01 9.25
C GLY A 264 9.40 -10.78 8.41
N SER A 265 8.66 -10.55 7.32
CA SER A 265 8.84 -9.36 6.47
C SER A 265 7.83 -8.25 6.79
N GLY A 266 6.87 -8.49 7.68
CA GLY A 266 5.80 -7.56 8.01
C GLY A 266 6.13 -6.62 9.16
N ARG A 267 5.23 -5.67 9.37
CA ARG A 267 5.33 -4.61 10.36
C ARG A 267 4.16 -4.69 11.31
N VAL A 268 4.38 -4.33 12.57
CA VAL A 268 3.35 -4.35 13.61
C VAL A 268 3.40 -3.02 14.36
N ALA A 269 2.24 -2.42 14.58
CA ALA A 269 2.05 -1.31 15.50
C ALA A 269 1.02 -1.70 16.56
N PHE A 270 1.20 -1.22 17.77
CA PHE A 270 0.26 -1.38 18.87
C PHE A 270 -0.07 -0.01 19.48
N TRP A 271 -1.34 0.18 19.78
CA TRP A 271 -1.85 1.33 20.55
C TRP A 271 -2.72 0.83 21.71
N GLY A 272 -2.49 1.36 22.89
CA GLY A 272 -3.09 0.85 24.12
C GLY A 272 -4.45 1.43 24.48
N ASP A 273 -5.13 2.13 23.56
CA ASP A 273 -6.43 2.77 23.82
C ASP A 273 -7.12 3.08 22.47
N SER A 274 -8.40 2.86 22.37
CA SER A 274 -9.23 3.17 21.19
C SER A 274 -9.74 4.62 21.20
N SER A 275 -9.87 5.27 22.35
CA SER A 275 -10.36 6.64 22.47
C SER A 275 -9.55 7.70 21.73
N PRO A 276 -8.22 7.57 21.54
CA PRO A 276 -7.44 8.50 20.73
C PRO A 276 -7.86 8.62 19.26
N ILE A 277 -8.47 7.59 18.72
CA ILE A 277 -8.91 7.53 17.29
C ILE A 277 -10.40 7.74 17.12
N ASP A 278 -11.17 7.81 18.21
CA ASP A 278 -12.58 8.20 18.20
C ASP A 278 -12.72 9.68 17.79
N ASP A 279 -13.57 9.95 16.83
CA ASP A 279 -13.77 11.30 16.26
C ASP A 279 -15.04 11.99 16.75
N GLY A 280 -15.70 11.44 17.77
CA GLY A 280 -16.93 11.97 18.32
C GLY A 280 -18.17 11.73 17.46
N THR A 281 -18.07 10.90 16.40
CA THR A 281 -19.21 10.49 15.59
C THR A 281 -19.51 9.00 15.73
N GLY A 282 -20.73 8.58 15.46
CA GLY A 282 -21.11 7.18 15.57
C GLY A 282 -22.61 6.97 15.66
N SER A 283 -23.01 5.74 15.95
CA SER A 283 -24.38 5.35 16.10
C SER A 283 -25.00 5.94 17.37
N SER A 284 -26.29 6.24 17.33
CA SER A 284 -27.00 6.77 18.48
C SER A 284 -26.97 5.80 19.67
N GLY A 285 -26.54 6.30 20.83
CA GLY A 285 -26.44 5.51 22.06
C GLY A 285 -25.04 5.04 22.38
N ASN A 286 -24.06 5.24 21.49
CA ASN A 286 -22.66 4.94 21.77
C ASN A 286 -22.04 5.98 22.73
N THR A 287 -21.06 5.54 23.50
CA THR A 287 -20.17 6.43 24.23
C THR A 287 -19.11 6.90 23.27
N LEU A 288 -19.05 8.21 23.06
CA LEU A 288 -18.16 8.82 22.08
C LEU A 288 -17.14 9.66 22.84
N TYR A 289 -15.88 9.52 22.41
CA TYR A 289 -14.80 10.41 22.71
C TYR A 289 -14.51 11.29 21.50
N ASP A 290 -13.64 12.25 21.58
CA ASP A 290 -13.18 13.06 20.44
C ASP A 290 -11.66 13.20 20.49
N GLY A 291 -10.99 12.04 20.66
CA GLY A 291 -9.55 11.98 20.75
C GLY A 291 -8.85 12.32 19.44
N TRP A 292 -9.49 12.05 18.31
CA TRP A 292 -8.98 12.42 16.99
C TRP A 292 -8.69 13.92 16.88
N ASN A 293 -9.58 14.75 17.43
CA ASN A 293 -9.52 16.20 17.39
C ASN A 293 -8.93 16.83 18.66
N ASP A 294 -8.44 16.02 19.62
CA ASP A 294 -7.88 16.53 20.86
C ASP A 294 -6.63 17.39 20.62
N THR A 295 -6.73 18.68 20.93
CA THR A 295 -5.64 19.65 20.75
C THR A 295 -4.48 19.48 21.73
N GLY A 296 -4.66 18.69 22.80
CA GLY A 296 -3.61 18.33 23.77
C GLY A 296 -2.67 17.22 23.29
N ALA A 297 -3.07 16.53 22.22
CA ALA A 297 -2.36 15.38 21.64
C ALA A 297 -2.13 15.54 20.14
N THR A 298 -1.53 14.52 19.52
CA THR A 298 -1.28 14.45 18.07
C THR A 298 -1.76 13.09 17.54
N ASN A 299 -2.95 12.67 17.98
CA ASN A 299 -3.48 11.33 17.72
C ASN A 299 -3.71 11.07 16.24
N ALA A 300 -4.32 12.01 15.52
CA ALA A 300 -4.53 11.89 14.07
C ALA A 300 -3.21 11.68 13.31
N ALA A 301 -2.16 12.45 13.64
CA ALA A 301 -0.84 12.29 13.05
C ALA A 301 -0.23 10.91 13.38
N LEU A 302 -0.43 10.40 14.61
CA LEU A 302 0.06 9.09 15.03
C LEU A 302 -0.63 7.96 14.26
N ALA A 303 -1.97 7.98 14.15
CA ALA A 303 -2.74 7.00 13.39
C ALA A 303 -2.32 6.97 11.91
N LEU A 304 -2.28 8.13 11.27
CA LEU A 304 -1.99 8.26 9.84
C LEU A 304 -0.54 7.91 9.50
N ASN A 305 0.44 8.34 10.32
CA ASN A 305 1.84 7.97 10.12
C ASN A 305 2.08 6.47 10.35
N ALA A 306 1.40 5.87 11.35
CA ALA A 306 1.48 4.44 11.61
C ALA A 306 0.90 3.63 10.43
N THR A 307 -0.29 4.02 9.92
CA THR A 307 -0.87 3.43 8.71
C THR A 307 0.09 3.52 7.52
N ALA A 308 0.65 4.70 7.25
CA ALA A 308 1.60 4.87 6.15
C ALA A 308 2.83 3.96 6.33
N TRP A 309 3.37 3.87 7.54
CA TRP A 309 4.49 3.00 7.83
C TRP A 309 4.13 1.52 7.68
N LEU A 310 2.97 1.08 8.20
CA LEU A 310 2.48 -0.29 8.11
C LEU A 310 2.24 -0.72 6.65
N ALA A 311 1.61 0.15 5.87
CA ALA A 311 1.31 -0.10 4.45
C ALA A 311 2.56 -0.02 3.54
N GLY A 312 3.71 0.40 4.06
CA GLY A 312 4.95 0.47 3.29
C GLY A 312 5.34 1.85 2.75
N ASP A 313 4.55 2.88 3.02
CA ASP A 313 4.79 4.26 2.55
C ASP A 313 5.88 4.98 3.36
N GLY A 314 6.46 4.49 4.35
CA GLY A 314 7.43 5.14 5.22
C GLY A 314 8.90 4.91 4.89
N GLY A 315 9.21 4.45 3.69
CA GLY A 315 10.55 4.04 3.34
C GLY A 315 11.45 5.10 2.74
N THR A 316 11.66 6.25 3.39
CA THR A 316 12.99 6.86 3.33
C THR A 316 13.88 6.03 4.23
N SER A 317 14.87 5.37 3.64
CA SER A 317 15.90 4.58 4.33
C SER A 317 16.51 5.37 5.48
N GLY A 318 15.93 5.25 6.65
CA GLY A 318 16.57 5.62 7.91
C GLY A 318 17.55 4.51 8.24
N GLY A 319 18.74 4.60 7.72
CA GLY A 319 19.84 3.77 8.16
C GLY A 319 20.03 3.93 9.66
N GLY A 320 19.93 2.83 10.40
CA GLY A 320 20.42 2.74 11.75
C GLY A 320 21.86 3.19 11.78
N GLY A 321 22.14 4.29 12.43
CA GLY A 321 23.46 4.81 12.68
C GLY A 321 24.26 3.84 13.56
N GLY A 322 25.06 3.00 12.91
CA GLY A 322 26.20 2.32 13.50
C GLY A 322 27.45 3.05 13.08
N THR A 323 28.13 3.65 14.03
CA THR A 323 29.43 4.30 13.85
C THR A 323 30.49 3.32 13.36
N GLY A 324 31.11 3.64 12.24
CA GLY A 324 32.51 3.48 11.97
C GLY A 324 33.10 2.09 11.83
N GLY A 325 33.57 1.78 10.64
CA GLY A 325 34.60 0.78 10.41
C GLY A 325 34.55 0.26 8.97
N GLY A 326 35.47 0.78 8.12
CA GLY A 326 35.69 0.25 6.79
C GLY A 326 36.03 -1.22 6.85
N GLY A 327 35.38 -1.99 5.98
CA GLY A 327 35.67 -3.41 5.82
C GLY A 327 34.92 -3.97 4.64
N THR A 328 35.67 -4.31 3.65
CA THR A 328 35.36 -5.10 2.46
C THR A 328 34.30 -6.16 2.62
N GLY A 329 33.38 -6.19 1.66
CA GLY A 329 32.54 -7.27 1.14
C GLY A 329 32.27 -8.47 2.05
N GLY A 330 30.99 -8.63 2.42
CA GLY A 330 30.49 -9.84 3.05
C GLY A 330 29.00 -9.97 2.81
N GLY A 331 28.62 -10.91 1.91
CA GLY A 331 27.25 -11.22 1.60
C GLY A 331 26.49 -11.71 2.82
N GLY A 332 25.37 -11.08 3.13
CA GLY A 332 24.44 -11.53 4.14
C GLY A 332 23.78 -12.84 3.71
N THR A 333 23.92 -13.90 4.49
CA THR A 333 23.27 -15.20 4.32
C THR A 333 21.80 -15.10 4.76
N GLY A 334 20.95 -14.47 3.93
CA GLY A 334 19.51 -14.58 4.08
C GLY A 334 19.06 -15.97 3.61
N THR A 335 18.25 -16.68 4.40
CA THR A 335 17.61 -17.93 3.97
C THR A 335 16.57 -17.62 2.91
N CYS A 336 16.69 -18.23 1.72
CA CYS A 336 15.67 -18.15 0.68
C CYS A 336 14.44 -18.95 1.08
N THR A 337 13.28 -18.32 1.07
CA THR A 337 11.99 -19.05 1.08
C THR A 337 11.53 -19.18 -0.35
N ALA A 338 11.43 -20.43 -0.84
CA ALA A 338 10.94 -20.70 -2.19
C ALA A 338 9.49 -20.21 -2.34
N GLY A 339 9.17 -19.54 -3.43
CA GLY A 339 7.83 -19.02 -3.65
C GLY A 339 7.71 -18.19 -4.93
N GLN A 340 6.47 -17.82 -5.25
CA GLN A 340 6.11 -16.92 -6.34
C GLN A 340 5.99 -15.50 -5.80
N LEU A 341 6.65 -14.52 -6.42
CA LEU A 341 6.79 -13.15 -5.91
C LEU A 341 5.80 -12.16 -6.53
N LEU A 342 5.20 -12.44 -7.69
CA LEU A 342 4.28 -11.51 -8.37
C LEU A 342 2.86 -11.66 -7.82
N GLY A 343 2.28 -10.57 -7.34
CA GLY A 343 0.86 -10.55 -6.97
C GLY A 343 -0.04 -10.52 -8.23
N ASN A 344 -1.26 -11.07 -8.12
CA ASN A 344 -2.25 -11.12 -9.21
C ASN A 344 -1.63 -11.52 -10.55
N ASN A 345 -0.92 -12.59 -10.54
CA ASN A 345 -0.02 -13.05 -11.62
C ASN A 345 -0.74 -13.52 -12.90
N GLY A 346 -2.02 -13.89 -12.82
CA GLY A 346 -2.92 -14.18 -13.94
C GLY A 346 -3.93 -13.05 -14.22
N PHE A 347 -3.76 -11.85 -13.63
CA PHE A 347 -4.59 -10.65 -13.83
C PHE A 347 -6.06 -10.77 -13.42
N GLU A 348 -6.51 -11.88 -12.83
CA GLU A 348 -7.91 -12.19 -12.53
C GLU A 348 -8.58 -11.23 -11.54
N SER A 349 -7.80 -10.50 -10.76
CA SER A 349 -8.27 -9.43 -9.88
C SER A 349 -8.21 -8.03 -10.53
N GLY A 350 -8.19 -7.96 -11.84
CA GLY A 350 -8.09 -6.70 -12.59
C GLY A 350 -6.73 -6.00 -12.38
N ASN A 351 -6.74 -4.68 -12.22
CA ASN A 351 -5.52 -3.88 -12.11
C ASN A 351 -4.94 -3.83 -10.68
N THR A 352 -5.13 -4.88 -9.87
CA THR A 352 -4.55 -4.98 -8.53
C THR A 352 -3.10 -5.45 -8.61
N THR A 353 -2.21 -4.91 -7.76
CA THR A 353 -0.76 -5.18 -7.69
C THR A 353 0.07 -4.79 -8.93
N TRP A 354 -0.57 -4.56 -10.07
CA TRP A 354 0.08 -4.09 -11.29
C TRP A 354 -0.21 -2.62 -11.54
N SER A 355 0.78 -1.87 -11.95
CA SER A 355 0.63 -0.54 -12.53
C SER A 355 0.55 -0.69 -14.04
N ALA A 356 -0.57 -0.31 -14.64
CA ALA A 356 -0.82 -0.50 -16.06
C ALA A 356 -1.43 0.75 -16.70
N SER A 357 -1.11 0.99 -17.97
CA SER A 357 -1.84 1.96 -18.80
C SER A 357 -3.33 1.60 -18.85
N SER A 358 -4.18 2.61 -18.98
CA SER A 358 -5.64 2.42 -19.01
C SER A 358 -6.05 1.32 -20.01
N LYS A 359 -6.88 0.39 -19.58
CA LYS A 359 -7.40 -0.76 -20.34
C LYS A 359 -6.38 -1.84 -20.73
N VAL A 360 -5.15 -1.77 -20.25
CA VAL A 360 -4.17 -2.83 -20.51
C VAL A 360 -4.62 -4.13 -19.83
N ILE A 361 -4.97 -4.11 -18.56
CA ILE A 361 -5.57 -5.29 -17.92
C ILE A 361 -7.05 -5.31 -18.23
N THR A 362 -7.52 -6.37 -18.88
CA THR A 362 -8.86 -6.45 -19.48
C THR A 362 -9.35 -7.89 -19.59
N ASN A 363 -10.66 -8.05 -19.78
CA ASN A 363 -11.34 -9.29 -20.16
C ASN A 363 -12.12 -9.11 -21.47
N ALA A 364 -11.65 -8.21 -22.34
CA ALA A 364 -12.32 -7.91 -23.61
C ALA A 364 -12.30 -9.13 -24.57
N ALA A 365 -13.43 -9.40 -25.23
CA ALA A 365 -13.58 -10.59 -26.07
C ALA A 365 -12.79 -10.54 -27.40
N ALA A 366 -12.05 -9.46 -27.68
CA ALA A 366 -11.27 -9.33 -28.91
C ALA A 366 -10.00 -10.19 -28.91
N GLU A 367 -9.43 -10.42 -27.72
CA GLU A 367 -8.36 -11.38 -27.50
C GLU A 367 -8.86 -12.46 -26.50
N SER A 368 -8.07 -13.51 -26.32
CA SER A 368 -8.42 -14.57 -25.37
C SER A 368 -7.36 -14.69 -24.29
N ALA A 369 -7.77 -14.82 -23.02
CA ALA A 369 -6.86 -15.17 -21.94
C ALA A 369 -6.18 -16.52 -22.20
N HIS A 370 -4.95 -16.71 -21.72
CA HIS A 370 -4.29 -18.01 -21.69
C HIS A 370 -4.94 -18.90 -20.64
N SER A 371 -5.24 -18.35 -19.47
CA SER A 371 -6.06 -18.99 -18.45
C SER A 371 -7.04 -17.99 -17.82
N GLY A 372 -8.06 -18.46 -17.10
CA GLY A 372 -9.03 -17.59 -16.46
C GLY A 372 -9.86 -16.74 -17.43
N SER A 373 -9.99 -15.44 -17.12
CA SER A 373 -10.82 -14.50 -17.88
C SER A 373 -10.13 -13.17 -18.19
N TYR A 374 -9.15 -12.79 -17.40
CA TYR A 374 -8.39 -11.53 -17.56
C TYR A 374 -7.00 -11.81 -18.11
N TYR A 375 -6.46 -10.80 -18.76
CA TYR A 375 -5.11 -10.79 -19.34
C TYR A 375 -4.61 -9.36 -19.50
N ALA A 376 -3.32 -9.16 -19.75
CA ALA A 376 -2.76 -7.86 -20.07
C ALA A 376 -2.58 -7.71 -21.59
N TRP A 377 -3.27 -6.75 -22.18
CA TRP A 377 -3.26 -6.45 -23.60
C TRP A 377 -2.60 -5.09 -23.84
N LEU A 378 -1.37 -5.11 -24.36
CA LEU A 378 -0.62 -3.91 -24.72
C LEU A 378 -0.72 -3.69 -26.23
N ASP A 379 -0.92 -2.42 -26.61
CA ASP A 379 -1.07 -1.97 -27.99
C ASP A 379 -2.32 -2.53 -28.73
N GLY A 380 -2.29 -2.74 -30.03
CA GLY A 380 -3.44 -3.25 -30.80
C GLY A 380 -4.42 -2.17 -31.27
N TYR A 381 -4.01 -0.92 -31.31
CA TYR A 381 -4.87 0.22 -31.67
C TYR A 381 -4.79 0.61 -33.16
N GLY A 382 -3.75 0.20 -33.89
CA GLY A 382 -3.48 0.66 -35.25
C GLY A 382 -3.08 2.12 -35.38
N THR A 383 -2.66 2.72 -34.26
CA THR A 383 -2.20 4.10 -34.16
C THR A 383 -1.01 4.19 -33.21
N ALA A 384 -0.13 5.17 -33.42
CA ALA A 384 1.05 5.34 -32.58
C ALA A 384 0.65 5.44 -31.10
N THR A 385 1.04 4.45 -30.33
CA THR A 385 0.67 4.27 -28.92
C THR A 385 1.86 3.73 -28.13
N THR A 386 1.88 3.99 -26.83
CA THR A 386 2.79 3.33 -25.89
C THR A 386 1.99 2.93 -24.67
N ASN A 387 2.00 1.63 -24.38
CA ASN A 387 1.39 1.07 -23.19
C ASN A 387 2.45 0.50 -22.25
N THR A 388 2.19 0.57 -20.96
CA THR A 388 3.04 0.01 -19.92
C THR A 388 2.25 -0.90 -18.98
N LEU A 389 2.94 -1.94 -18.49
CA LEU A 389 2.49 -2.83 -17.43
C LEU A 389 3.68 -3.10 -16.54
N SER A 390 3.58 -2.86 -15.24
CA SER A 390 4.72 -3.03 -14.34
C SER A 390 4.30 -3.47 -12.93
N GLN A 391 5.22 -4.17 -12.26
CA GLN A 391 5.07 -4.54 -10.85
C GLN A 391 6.41 -4.45 -10.14
N PRO A 392 6.50 -3.71 -9.01
CA PRO A 392 7.68 -3.74 -8.15
C PRO A 392 7.76 -5.08 -7.43
N VAL A 393 8.97 -5.59 -7.25
CA VAL A 393 9.23 -6.86 -6.59
C VAL A 393 10.56 -6.84 -5.85
N ALA A 394 10.58 -7.35 -4.63
CA ALA A 394 11.79 -7.60 -3.87
C ALA A 394 12.30 -9.02 -4.16
N VAL A 395 13.47 -9.17 -4.77
CA VAL A 395 14.09 -10.47 -4.99
C VAL A 395 14.92 -10.82 -3.77
N PRO A 396 14.61 -11.88 -2.99
CA PRO A 396 15.29 -12.17 -1.74
C PRO A 396 16.80 -12.47 -1.92
N ALA A 397 17.65 -11.95 -1.04
CA ALA A 397 19.12 -12.09 -1.14
C ALA A 397 19.63 -13.53 -1.01
N GLY A 398 18.92 -14.38 -0.27
CA GLY A 398 19.32 -15.76 -0.03
C GLY A 398 18.95 -16.75 -1.14
N CYS A 399 18.18 -16.30 -2.15
CA CYS A 399 17.75 -17.19 -3.24
C CYS A 399 18.86 -17.39 -4.27
N THR A 400 19.08 -18.65 -4.64
CA THR A 400 20.03 -19.04 -5.68
C THR A 400 19.40 -19.08 -7.08
N SER A 401 18.08 -19.06 -7.14
CA SER A 401 17.32 -19.02 -8.37
C SER A 401 16.20 -17.99 -8.27
N ALA A 402 16.03 -17.17 -9.29
CA ALA A 402 14.87 -16.29 -9.47
C ALA A 402 14.46 -16.35 -10.94
N LYS A 403 13.38 -17.07 -11.23
CA LYS A 403 12.95 -17.36 -12.59
C LYS A 403 11.64 -16.66 -12.92
N LEU A 404 11.71 -15.65 -13.79
CA LEU A 404 10.54 -15.04 -14.42
C LEU A 404 10.01 -15.95 -15.51
N SER A 405 8.70 -16.17 -15.57
CA SER A 405 8.01 -16.73 -16.72
C SER A 405 6.70 -16.00 -16.99
N PHE A 406 6.23 -16.02 -18.23
CA PHE A 406 4.90 -15.54 -18.64
C PHE A 406 4.52 -16.16 -19.98
N TYR A 407 3.25 -16.17 -20.29
CA TYR A 407 2.76 -16.53 -21.61
C TYR A 407 2.55 -15.27 -22.44
N LEU A 408 3.03 -15.30 -23.69
CA LEU A 408 2.93 -14.20 -24.65
C LEU A 408 2.25 -14.69 -25.93
N HIS A 409 1.19 -14.02 -26.34
CA HIS A 409 0.60 -14.10 -27.66
C HIS A 409 0.86 -12.78 -28.40
N VAL A 410 1.26 -12.86 -29.66
CA VAL A 410 1.44 -11.69 -30.53
C VAL A 410 0.53 -11.87 -31.72
N ASP A 411 -0.50 -11.02 -31.84
CA ASP A 411 -1.36 -10.92 -33.02
C ASP A 411 -1.08 -9.62 -33.75
N THR A 412 -1.03 -9.67 -35.10
CA THR A 412 -0.65 -8.50 -35.89
C THR A 412 -1.35 -8.45 -37.26
N ALA A 413 -1.73 -7.24 -37.63
CA ALA A 413 -2.14 -6.93 -39.00
C ALA A 413 -0.96 -6.48 -39.88
N GLU A 414 0.25 -6.37 -39.36
CA GLU A 414 1.46 -6.05 -40.11
C GLU A 414 1.81 -7.21 -41.04
N THR A 415 2.18 -6.86 -42.29
CA THR A 415 2.54 -7.84 -43.30
C THR A 415 4.04 -7.98 -43.53
N SER A 416 4.85 -7.16 -42.88
CA SER A 416 6.30 -7.22 -42.99
C SER A 416 6.85 -8.46 -42.26
N THR A 417 7.70 -9.19 -42.94
CA THR A 417 8.42 -10.35 -42.40
C THR A 417 9.88 -10.02 -42.00
N THR A 418 10.29 -8.76 -42.13
CA THR A 418 11.69 -8.35 -41.92
C THR A 418 11.84 -7.07 -41.07
N THR A 419 10.79 -6.27 -40.99
CA THR A 419 10.83 -4.97 -40.27
C THR A 419 9.97 -5.04 -39.02
N ALA A 420 10.57 -4.78 -37.88
CA ALA A 420 9.87 -4.60 -36.64
C ALA A 420 9.32 -3.16 -36.55
N TYR A 421 8.02 -2.99 -36.73
CA TYR A 421 7.33 -1.71 -36.62
C TYR A 421 6.81 -1.47 -35.21
N ASP A 422 6.34 -2.53 -34.57
CA ASP A 422 5.76 -2.52 -33.24
C ASP A 422 6.58 -3.41 -32.32
N THR A 423 6.79 -3.01 -31.08
CA THR A 423 7.68 -3.72 -30.16
C THR A 423 7.11 -3.84 -28.77
N LEU A 424 7.36 -4.98 -28.11
CA LEU A 424 7.18 -5.18 -26.66
C LEU A 424 8.54 -5.40 -26.02
N LYS A 425 8.96 -4.52 -25.13
CA LYS A 425 10.15 -4.69 -24.29
C LYS A 425 9.79 -5.26 -22.94
N VAL A 426 10.55 -6.24 -22.48
CA VAL A 426 10.49 -6.78 -21.12
C VAL A 426 11.75 -6.36 -20.40
N GLN A 427 11.62 -5.57 -19.34
CA GLN A 427 12.73 -4.88 -18.70
C GLN A 427 12.69 -5.04 -17.18
N VAL A 428 13.86 -4.98 -16.55
CA VAL A 428 14.03 -4.85 -15.10
C VAL A 428 14.56 -3.45 -14.83
N LEU A 429 13.87 -2.71 -13.96
CA LEU A 429 14.20 -1.36 -13.58
C LEU A 429 14.58 -1.32 -12.08
N ASN A 430 15.36 -0.32 -11.68
CA ASN A 430 15.56 -0.01 -10.26
C ASN A 430 14.40 0.85 -9.70
N GLY A 431 14.43 1.14 -8.40
CA GLY A 431 13.42 1.95 -7.72
C GLY A 431 13.31 3.41 -8.22
N SER A 432 14.30 3.91 -8.97
CA SER A 432 14.25 5.23 -9.63
C SER A 432 13.76 5.17 -11.08
N GLY A 433 13.31 4.00 -11.57
CA GLY A 433 12.84 3.81 -12.95
C GLY A 433 13.96 3.68 -13.99
N THR A 434 15.22 3.56 -13.55
CA THR A 434 16.35 3.32 -14.47
C THR A 434 16.38 1.86 -14.91
N VAL A 435 16.48 1.59 -16.21
CA VAL A 435 16.60 0.23 -16.75
C VAL A 435 17.91 -0.39 -16.32
N LEU A 436 17.82 -1.46 -15.54
CA LEU A 436 18.96 -2.30 -15.13
C LEU A 436 19.29 -3.35 -16.19
N GLY A 437 18.25 -3.85 -16.90
CA GLY A 437 18.42 -4.82 -17.97
C GLY A 437 17.18 -4.94 -18.84
N THR A 438 17.39 -5.23 -20.13
CA THR A 438 16.32 -5.61 -21.04
C THR A 438 16.41 -7.12 -21.24
N LEU A 439 15.39 -7.84 -20.77
CA LEU A 439 15.34 -9.30 -20.83
C LEU A 439 15.02 -9.79 -22.24
N ALA A 440 14.10 -9.10 -22.93
CA ALA A 440 13.71 -9.40 -24.31
C ALA A 440 13.10 -8.18 -25.01
N THR A 441 13.12 -8.21 -26.32
CA THR A 441 12.30 -7.35 -27.19
C THR A 441 11.60 -8.25 -28.19
N TYR A 442 10.28 -8.23 -28.16
CA TYR A 442 9.41 -8.88 -29.17
C TYR A 442 8.88 -7.83 -30.14
N SER A 443 8.33 -8.27 -31.26
CA SER A 443 7.77 -7.38 -32.28
C SER A 443 6.67 -8.07 -33.05
N ASN A 444 6.03 -7.36 -33.99
CA ASN A 444 5.14 -7.93 -35.00
C ASN A 444 5.75 -9.17 -35.73
N LEU A 445 7.07 -9.25 -35.80
CA LEU A 445 7.76 -10.42 -36.43
C LEU A 445 7.67 -11.70 -35.56
N ASN A 446 7.20 -11.61 -34.33
CA ASN A 446 6.99 -12.73 -33.42
C ASN A 446 5.53 -13.21 -33.39
N ALA A 447 4.69 -12.75 -34.35
CA ALA A 447 3.30 -13.15 -34.45
C ALA A 447 3.14 -14.66 -34.58
N GLY A 448 2.09 -15.21 -33.96
CA GLY A 448 1.80 -16.63 -33.99
C GLY A 448 0.38 -16.92 -33.52
N SER A 449 -0.11 -18.14 -33.82
CA SER A 449 -1.51 -18.54 -33.62
C SER A 449 -1.91 -18.80 -32.13
N GLY A 450 -1.08 -18.44 -31.16
CA GLY A 450 -1.40 -18.68 -29.75
C GLY A 450 -0.26 -18.31 -28.82
N TYR A 451 -0.48 -18.58 -27.54
CA TYR A 451 0.46 -18.26 -26.49
C TYR A 451 1.72 -19.12 -26.54
N THR A 452 2.85 -18.48 -26.26
CA THR A 452 4.14 -19.13 -26.09
C THR A 452 4.73 -18.73 -24.75
N GLN A 453 5.11 -19.70 -23.94
CA GLN A 453 5.78 -19.42 -22.67
C GLN A 453 7.17 -18.81 -22.91
N ARG A 454 7.46 -17.76 -22.17
CA ARG A 454 8.77 -17.09 -22.12
C ARG A 454 9.33 -17.24 -20.71
N SER A 455 10.65 -17.34 -20.60
CA SER A 455 11.30 -17.53 -19.31
C SER A 455 12.68 -16.89 -19.26
N PHE A 456 13.01 -16.24 -18.13
CA PHE A 456 14.22 -15.47 -17.93
C PHE A 456 14.77 -15.72 -16.53
N ASP A 457 16.09 -15.68 -16.40
CA ASP A 457 16.78 -15.76 -15.12
C ASP A 457 17.03 -14.35 -14.56
N LEU A 458 16.47 -14.10 -13.39
CA LEU A 458 16.61 -12.86 -12.64
C LEU A 458 17.49 -13.06 -11.37
N SER A 459 18.20 -14.17 -11.24
CA SER A 459 19.02 -14.47 -10.05
C SER A 459 20.09 -13.41 -9.77
N SER A 460 20.58 -12.71 -10.81
CA SER A 460 21.51 -11.59 -10.65
C SER A 460 20.95 -10.37 -9.91
N TYR A 461 19.63 -10.32 -9.73
CA TYR A 461 18.95 -9.27 -8.97
C TYR A 461 18.63 -9.70 -7.52
N ALA A 462 19.13 -10.85 -7.07
CA ALA A 462 18.96 -11.30 -5.68
C ALA A 462 19.44 -10.22 -4.69
N GLY A 463 18.64 -9.94 -3.67
CA GLY A 463 18.86 -8.88 -2.69
C GLY A 463 18.50 -7.47 -3.17
N GLN A 464 17.85 -7.32 -4.33
CA GLN A 464 17.47 -6.01 -4.88
C GLN A 464 15.95 -5.85 -4.95
N ASN A 465 15.51 -4.64 -4.71
CA ASN A 465 14.15 -4.19 -5.07
C ASN A 465 14.18 -3.73 -6.53
N VAL A 466 13.45 -4.39 -7.39
CA VAL A 466 13.38 -4.09 -8.82
C VAL A 466 11.94 -3.93 -9.25
N THR A 467 11.73 -3.32 -10.42
CA THR A 467 10.43 -3.27 -11.07
C THR A 467 10.51 -4.09 -12.36
N LEU A 468 9.68 -5.11 -12.47
CA LEU A 468 9.45 -5.79 -13.75
C LEU A 468 8.54 -4.90 -14.60
N GLN A 469 8.94 -4.62 -15.84
CA GLN A 469 8.16 -3.76 -16.74
C GLN A 469 8.06 -4.37 -18.15
N PHE A 470 6.84 -4.34 -18.66
CA PHE A 470 6.51 -4.56 -20.06
C PHE A 470 6.14 -3.22 -20.69
N THR A 471 6.75 -2.88 -21.83
CA THR A 471 6.47 -1.65 -22.57
C THR A 471 6.16 -2.01 -24.00
N GLY A 472 4.90 -1.88 -24.40
CA GLY A 472 4.45 -1.95 -25.77
C GLY A 472 4.63 -0.58 -26.46
N THR A 473 5.09 -0.59 -27.69
CA THR A 473 5.17 0.61 -28.53
C THR A 473 4.71 0.27 -29.93
N GLU A 474 3.61 0.87 -30.35
CA GLU A 474 2.95 0.66 -31.62
C GLU A 474 3.20 1.82 -32.58
N GLY A 475 3.41 1.50 -33.85
CA GLY A 475 3.54 2.46 -34.96
C GLY A 475 2.20 3.09 -35.36
N SER A 476 2.17 3.78 -36.49
CA SER A 476 1.01 4.61 -36.89
C SER A 476 0.10 3.97 -37.94
N LYS A 477 0.26 2.69 -38.27
CA LYS A 477 -0.47 2.12 -39.42
C LYS A 477 -1.28 0.88 -39.08
N TYR A 478 -0.64 -0.24 -38.87
CA TYR A 478 -1.28 -1.53 -38.65
C TYR A 478 -1.14 -1.93 -37.19
N GLN A 479 -2.16 -2.57 -36.68
CA GLN A 479 -2.16 -2.97 -35.27
C GLN A 479 -1.26 -4.17 -34.99
N THR A 480 -0.63 -4.18 -33.81
CA THR A 480 -0.01 -5.36 -33.23
C THR A 480 -0.41 -5.44 -31.77
N SER A 481 -1.11 -6.50 -31.40
CA SER A 481 -1.47 -6.82 -30.03
C SER A 481 -0.36 -7.64 -29.37
N PHE A 482 0.10 -7.22 -28.20
CA PHE A 482 0.94 -8.03 -27.32
C PHE A 482 0.13 -8.43 -26.10
N VAL A 483 -0.24 -9.71 -26.04
CA VAL A 483 -1.10 -10.24 -24.96
C VAL A 483 -0.26 -11.08 -24.03
N VAL A 484 -0.17 -10.64 -22.77
CA VAL A 484 0.61 -11.27 -21.69
C VAL A 484 -0.34 -11.87 -20.68
N ASP A 485 -0.06 -13.10 -20.24
CA ASP A 485 -0.84 -13.77 -19.22
C ASP A 485 0.01 -14.74 -18.39
N ASP A 486 -0.55 -15.22 -17.27
CA ASP A 486 0.05 -16.21 -16.37
C ASP A 486 1.53 -15.92 -16.05
N THR A 487 1.78 -14.71 -15.54
CA THR A 487 3.13 -14.29 -15.14
C THR A 487 3.54 -15.00 -13.84
N ALA A 488 4.81 -15.31 -13.67
CA ALA A 488 5.33 -15.83 -12.41
C ALA A 488 6.80 -15.42 -12.25
N LEU A 489 7.20 -15.04 -11.04
CA LEU A 489 8.59 -14.90 -10.64
C LEU A 489 8.84 -15.83 -9.47
N ASN A 490 9.31 -17.03 -9.76
CA ASN A 490 9.57 -18.06 -8.76
C ASN A 490 11.01 -17.98 -8.29
N VAL A 491 11.21 -18.01 -6.96
CA VAL A 491 12.51 -18.02 -6.29
C VAL A 491 12.72 -19.31 -5.50
N SER A 492 13.96 -19.75 -5.42
CA SER A 492 14.37 -20.92 -4.63
C SER A 492 15.83 -20.88 -4.22
#